data_1ea382413219af4c60d25c2c43a90408
#
_entry.id   1ea382413219af4c60d25c2c43a90408
#
_cell.length_a   1.000
_cell.length_b   1.000
_cell.length_c   1.000
_cell.angle_alpha   90.00
_cell.angle_beta   90.00
_cell.angle_gamma   90.00
#
_symmetry.space_group_name_H-M   'P 1'
#
loop_
_entity.id
_entity.type
_entity.pdbx_description
1 polymer ?
#
loop_
_entity_poly.entity_id
_entity_poly.type
_entity_poly.pdbx_seq_one_letter_code
_entity_poly.pdbx_strand_id
1 'polypeptide(L)'
;MRSSVRSALALAVSVAFLPVVTVVTHAHFKLLEPASWLLEDDRGDPQKAGPCGGSNTDWGKPSYAVTKAVGGSKLHLKVQETIYHPGHYRVALAVNSPAELPPDPKATTTDSDRGPRSVSAEIQNPVQVPVLADGLFVHSAKADAPFETDVTLPNIACKRCTLQVIQFMEQHAVNNPGMFTYHHCAVVEIAPDSKKPIDAAWPKER
;
A
#
# COMPACT_ATOMS: atom_id res chain seq x y z
N MET A 1 60.19 61.08 12.35
CA MET A 1 59.84 59.64 12.48
C MET A 1 58.36 59.51 12.52
N ARG A 2 57.75 59.05 11.40
CA ARG A 2 56.30 58.83 11.32
C ARG A 2 56.07 57.29 11.33
N SER A 3 55.47 56.80 12.40
CA SER A 3 55.09 55.38 12.55
C SER A 3 53.69 55.18 11.89
N SER A 4 53.61 54.38 10.85
CA SER A 4 52.34 53.98 10.21
C SER A 4 51.85 52.67 10.82
N VAL A 5 50.73 52.77 11.55
CA VAL A 5 50.02 51.62 12.05
C VAL A 5 49.16 51.03 10.88
N ARG A 6 49.48 49.79 10.47
CA ARG A 6 48.65 49.03 9.51
C ARG A 6 47.60 48.24 10.27
N SER A 7 46.35 48.69 10.18
CA SER A 7 45.20 47.90 10.69
C SER A 7 44.90 46.76 9.74
N ALA A 8 45.03 45.53 10.20
CA ALA A 8 44.59 44.35 9.49
C ALA A 8 43.11 44.10 9.82
N LEU A 9 42.24 44.20 8.82
CA LEU A 9 40.81 43.88 8.91
C LEU A 9 40.66 42.36 8.71
N ALA A 10 40.35 41.65 9.80
CA ALA A 10 40.04 40.21 9.71
C ALA A 10 38.55 40.03 9.32
N LEU A 11 38.29 39.50 8.14
CA LEU A 11 36.97 39.16 7.66
C LEU A 11 36.58 37.79 8.25
N ALA A 12 35.69 37.80 9.24
CA ALA A 12 35.14 36.54 9.78
C ALA A 12 34.00 36.04 8.82
N VAL A 13 34.27 34.97 8.11
CA VAL A 13 33.26 34.28 7.32
C VAL A 13 32.45 33.35 8.23
N SER A 14 31.25 33.73 8.59
CA SER A 14 30.29 32.89 9.34
C SER A 14 29.63 31.91 8.37
N VAL A 15 30.05 30.64 8.41
CA VAL A 15 29.37 29.55 7.70
C VAL A 15 28.11 29.19 8.50
N ALA A 16 26.94 29.60 8.01
CA ALA A 16 25.68 29.21 8.59
C ALA A 16 25.39 27.73 8.20
N PHE A 17 25.50 26.83 9.17
CA PHE A 17 25.00 25.47 9.03
C PHE A 17 23.47 25.48 9.08
N LEU A 18 22.81 25.37 7.92
CA LEU A 18 21.39 25.09 7.86
C LEU A 18 21.18 23.61 8.23
N PRO A 19 20.34 23.29 9.23
CA PRO A 19 20.01 21.90 9.52
C PRO A 19 19.24 21.34 8.33
N VAL A 20 19.74 20.28 7.71
CA VAL A 20 19.01 19.51 6.72
C VAL A 20 17.91 18.75 7.49
N VAL A 21 16.72 19.29 7.48
CA VAL A 21 15.53 18.57 7.98
C VAL A 21 15.23 17.46 6.99
N THR A 22 15.66 16.25 7.30
CA THR A 22 15.30 15.07 6.53
C THR A 22 13.86 14.73 6.82
N VAL A 23 12.97 15.10 5.90
CA VAL A 23 11.58 14.64 5.91
C VAL A 23 11.61 13.13 5.68
N VAL A 24 11.23 12.36 6.68
CA VAL A 24 10.96 10.93 6.51
C VAL A 24 9.63 10.86 5.78
N THR A 25 9.65 10.64 4.46
CA THR A 25 8.45 10.44 3.68
C THR A 25 7.94 9.04 3.95
N HIS A 26 6.77 8.93 4.55
CA HIS A 26 6.01 7.68 4.67
C HIS A 26 5.03 7.67 3.51
N ALA A 27 5.05 6.62 2.67
CA ALA A 27 3.98 6.39 1.71
C ALA A 27 2.67 6.15 2.46
N HIS A 28 1.55 6.56 1.91
CA HIS A 28 0.25 6.27 2.50
C HIS A 28 -0.81 6.32 1.40
N PHE A 29 -1.82 5.46 1.53
CA PHE A 29 -2.98 5.51 0.64
C PHE A 29 -4.28 5.25 1.40
N LYS A 30 -5.40 5.62 0.79
CA LYS A 30 -6.76 5.30 1.24
C LYS A 30 -7.39 4.32 0.27
N LEU A 31 -8.13 3.34 0.80
CA LEU A 31 -8.98 2.48 -0.01
C LEU A 31 -10.37 3.07 -0.09
N LEU A 32 -10.69 3.74 -1.21
CA LEU A 32 -11.96 4.41 -1.40
C LEU A 32 -13.06 3.46 -1.87
N GLU A 33 -12.73 2.56 -2.81
CA GLU A 33 -13.66 1.55 -3.34
C GLU A 33 -12.91 0.24 -3.60
N PRO A 34 -13.44 -0.90 -3.09
CA PRO A 34 -14.53 -0.99 -2.13
C PRO A 34 -14.16 -0.34 -0.80
N ALA A 35 -15.14 0.09 -0.01
CA ALA A 35 -14.88 0.75 1.25
C ALA A 35 -14.03 -0.11 2.20
N SER A 36 -12.99 0.48 2.78
CA SER A 36 -12.12 -0.19 3.73
C SER A 36 -12.88 -0.74 4.93
N TRP A 37 -12.44 -1.89 5.46
CA TRP A 37 -13.03 -2.49 6.66
C TRP A 37 -12.63 -1.79 7.97
N LEU A 38 -11.57 -0.95 7.92
CA LEU A 38 -11.18 -0.06 9.00
C LEU A 38 -11.55 1.38 8.67
N LEU A 39 -11.85 2.15 9.70
CA LEU A 39 -11.92 3.60 9.57
C LEU A 39 -10.50 4.14 9.37
N GLU A 40 -10.32 4.88 8.31
CA GLU A 40 -9.04 5.47 7.90
C GLU A 40 -8.99 6.94 8.30
N ASP A 41 -7.84 7.41 8.78
CA ASP A 41 -7.60 8.84 8.98
C ASP A 41 -7.35 9.56 7.63
N ASP A 42 -7.02 10.85 7.67
CA ASP A 42 -6.77 11.66 6.47
C ASP A 42 -5.58 11.15 5.64
N ARG A 43 -4.67 10.40 6.24
CA ARG A 43 -3.52 9.78 5.57
C ARG A 43 -3.78 8.34 5.12
N GLY A 44 -4.83 7.68 5.65
CA GLY A 44 -5.14 6.28 5.39
C GLY A 44 -4.68 5.34 6.51
N ASP A 45 -4.17 5.87 7.62
CA ASP A 45 -3.80 5.01 8.76
C ASP A 45 -5.05 4.46 9.49
N PRO A 46 -4.95 3.25 10.07
CA PRO A 46 -3.78 2.40 10.25
C PRO A 46 -3.61 1.38 9.11
N GLN A 47 -2.45 1.35 8.44
CA GLN A 47 -2.22 0.55 7.23
C GLN A 47 -0.89 -0.23 7.21
N LYS A 48 -0.08 -0.19 8.29
CA LYS A 48 1.27 -0.76 8.28
C LYS A 48 1.31 -2.27 8.44
N ALA A 49 0.46 -2.82 9.32
CA ALA A 49 0.53 -4.25 9.64
C ALA A 49 -0.17 -5.09 8.56
N GLY A 50 0.51 -6.13 8.07
CA GLY A 50 -0.13 -7.16 7.28
C GLY A 50 -1.04 -8.07 8.12
N PRO A 51 -2.02 -8.73 7.50
CA PRO A 51 -2.36 -8.62 6.09
C PRO A 51 -3.33 -7.46 5.77
N CYS A 52 -3.93 -6.79 6.74
CA CYS A 52 -5.11 -5.95 6.51
C CYS A 52 -5.08 -4.58 7.21
N GLY A 53 -3.92 -4.07 7.52
CA GLY A 53 -3.78 -2.81 8.22
C GLY A 53 -3.62 -2.97 9.73
N GLY A 54 -3.55 -1.85 10.41
CA GLY A 54 -3.14 -1.77 11.81
C GLY A 54 -1.69 -1.31 11.96
N SER A 55 -1.26 -1.19 13.19
CA SER A 55 0.11 -0.92 13.59
C SER A 55 0.48 -1.71 14.84
N ASN A 56 1.67 -1.54 15.36
CA ASN A 56 2.09 -2.19 16.63
C ASN A 56 1.25 -1.77 17.84
N THR A 57 0.60 -0.62 17.78
CA THR A 57 -0.13 -0.01 18.91
C THR A 57 -1.59 0.30 18.61
N ASP A 58 -1.99 0.32 17.33
CA ASP A 58 -3.35 0.61 16.90
C ASP A 58 -3.79 -0.36 15.81
N TRP A 59 -4.76 -1.20 16.11
CA TRP A 59 -5.35 -2.15 15.17
C TRP A 59 -6.52 -1.56 14.37
N GLY A 60 -6.81 -0.28 14.59
CA GLY A 60 -7.89 0.45 13.94
C GLY A 60 -9.28 0.13 14.51
N LYS A 61 -10.25 0.89 14.05
CA LYS A 61 -11.66 0.70 14.36
C LYS A 61 -12.40 0.17 13.14
N PRO A 62 -13.29 -0.82 13.28
CA PRO A 62 -14.03 -1.36 12.16
C PRO A 62 -14.98 -0.32 11.57
N SER A 63 -15.05 -0.25 10.24
CA SER A 63 -16.02 0.56 9.50
C SER A 63 -17.40 -0.13 9.39
N TYR A 64 -17.41 -1.45 9.53
CA TYR A 64 -18.56 -2.32 9.27
C TYR A 64 -19.08 -2.28 7.83
N ALA A 65 -18.34 -1.69 6.92
CA ALA A 65 -18.70 -1.65 5.50
C ALA A 65 -18.65 -3.05 4.88
N VAL A 66 -19.66 -3.36 4.05
CA VAL A 66 -19.73 -4.58 3.25
C VAL A 66 -20.11 -4.21 1.83
N THR A 67 -19.27 -4.56 0.88
CA THR A 67 -19.55 -4.37 -0.54
C THR A 67 -20.16 -5.64 -1.12
N LYS A 68 -21.31 -5.52 -1.77
CA LYS A 68 -22.02 -6.65 -2.43
C LYS A 68 -21.66 -6.70 -3.90
N ALA A 69 -21.36 -7.89 -4.38
CA ALA A 69 -20.97 -8.12 -5.77
C ALA A 69 -21.54 -9.44 -6.31
N VAL A 70 -21.54 -9.57 -7.62
CA VAL A 70 -21.91 -10.81 -8.32
C VAL A 70 -20.64 -11.52 -8.77
N GLY A 71 -20.56 -12.83 -8.59
CA GLY A 71 -19.44 -13.64 -9.04
C GLY A 71 -19.20 -13.52 -10.54
N GLY A 72 -17.94 -13.49 -10.96
CA GLY A 72 -17.54 -13.28 -12.34
C GLY A 72 -17.86 -11.90 -12.91
N SER A 73 -18.22 -10.91 -12.08
CA SER A 73 -18.37 -9.51 -12.48
C SER A 73 -17.10 -8.70 -12.22
N LYS A 74 -17.12 -7.45 -12.66
CA LYS A 74 -16.11 -6.46 -12.35
C LYS A 74 -16.42 -5.80 -11.00
N LEU A 75 -15.40 -5.70 -10.13
CA LEU A 75 -15.44 -4.91 -8.92
C LEU A 75 -14.60 -3.66 -9.15
N HIS A 76 -15.19 -2.50 -8.96
CA HIS A 76 -14.46 -1.24 -9.06
C HIS A 76 -13.47 -1.10 -7.91
N LEU A 77 -12.23 -0.83 -8.25
CA LEU A 77 -11.14 -0.52 -7.32
C LEU A 77 -10.75 0.93 -7.47
N LYS A 78 -10.79 1.67 -6.37
CA LYS A 78 -10.34 3.06 -6.31
C LYS A 78 -9.48 3.28 -5.07
N VAL A 79 -8.27 3.76 -5.28
CA VAL A 79 -7.32 4.07 -4.22
C VAL A 79 -6.81 5.50 -4.39
N GLN A 80 -6.62 6.19 -3.28
CA GLN A 80 -6.05 7.52 -3.27
C GLN A 80 -4.72 7.52 -2.53
N GLU A 81 -3.64 7.77 -3.24
CA GLU A 81 -2.35 7.98 -2.61
C GLU A 81 -2.36 9.33 -1.89
N THR A 82 -2.16 9.31 -0.59
CA THR A 82 -2.15 10.50 0.26
C THR A 82 -0.74 11.04 0.47
N ILE A 83 0.24 10.14 0.51
CA ILE A 83 1.66 10.47 0.53
C ILE A 83 2.33 9.63 -0.56
N TYR A 84 2.90 10.32 -1.55
CA TYR A 84 3.50 9.71 -2.74
C TYR A 84 4.68 8.81 -2.42
N HIS A 85 4.68 7.64 -3.05
CA HIS A 85 5.84 6.79 -3.26
C HIS A 85 5.78 6.07 -4.60
N PRO A 86 6.91 5.95 -5.33
CA PRO A 86 6.92 5.09 -6.50
C PRO A 86 6.62 3.64 -6.11
N GLY A 87 5.98 2.90 -6.99
CA GLY A 87 5.64 1.51 -6.72
C GLY A 87 4.44 1.02 -7.53
N HIS A 88 3.74 0.05 -6.96
CA HIS A 88 2.56 -0.56 -7.58
C HIS A 88 1.62 -1.15 -6.53
N TYR A 89 0.45 -1.60 -6.99
CA TYR A 89 -0.56 -2.20 -6.13
C TYR A 89 -0.85 -3.65 -6.53
N ARG A 90 -1.27 -4.46 -5.55
CA ARG A 90 -1.75 -5.83 -5.71
C ARG A 90 -3.08 -6.01 -5.02
N VAL A 91 -3.97 -6.79 -5.64
CA VAL A 91 -5.27 -7.18 -5.08
C VAL A 91 -5.34 -8.69 -4.91
N ALA A 92 -5.74 -9.15 -3.73
CA ALA A 92 -5.95 -10.56 -3.42
C ALA A 92 -7.28 -10.77 -2.69
N LEU A 93 -7.81 -12.00 -2.73
CA LEU A 93 -9.11 -12.34 -2.13
C LEU A 93 -8.98 -13.61 -1.30
N ALA A 94 -9.28 -13.52 -0.01
CA ALA A 94 -9.42 -14.67 0.87
C ALA A 94 -10.90 -14.99 1.10
N VAL A 95 -11.26 -16.28 1.05
CA VAL A 95 -12.67 -16.73 1.14
C VAL A 95 -13.08 -16.98 2.59
N ASN A 96 -12.28 -17.67 3.37
CA ASN A 96 -12.66 -18.09 4.73
C ASN A 96 -11.96 -17.30 5.83
N SER A 97 -10.73 -16.85 5.59
CA SER A 97 -9.93 -16.18 6.61
C SER A 97 -8.86 -15.28 5.98
N PRO A 98 -8.53 -14.13 6.55
CA PRO A 98 -7.38 -13.33 6.14
C PRO A 98 -6.04 -14.10 6.10
N ALA A 99 -5.94 -15.23 6.82
CA ALA A 99 -4.75 -16.09 6.78
C ALA A 99 -4.55 -16.81 5.43
N GLU A 100 -5.55 -16.82 4.56
CA GLU A 100 -5.45 -17.33 3.19
C GLU A 100 -4.81 -16.31 2.22
N LEU A 101 -4.66 -15.06 2.64
CA LEU A 101 -4.03 -14.03 1.83
C LEU A 101 -2.55 -14.34 1.60
N PRO A 102 -2.01 -14.01 0.43
CA PRO A 102 -0.61 -14.28 0.15
C PRO A 102 0.29 -13.37 1.00
N PRO A 103 1.53 -13.79 1.29
CA PRO A 103 2.51 -12.92 1.92
C PRO A 103 2.76 -11.69 1.04
N ASP A 104 3.38 -10.67 1.63
CA ASP A 104 3.85 -9.52 0.87
C ASP A 104 4.79 -9.93 -0.26
N PRO A 105 4.80 -9.21 -1.38
CA PRO A 105 5.67 -9.53 -2.50
C PRO A 105 7.13 -9.45 -2.06
N LYS A 106 7.93 -10.40 -2.55
CA LYS A 106 9.36 -10.43 -2.24
C LYS A 106 10.05 -9.22 -2.85
N ALA A 107 10.57 -8.36 -2.00
CA ALA A 107 11.30 -7.18 -2.42
C ALA A 107 12.77 -7.47 -2.72
N THR A 108 13.31 -6.83 -3.75
CA THR A 108 14.73 -6.64 -3.94
C THR A 108 15.14 -5.36 -3.20
N THR A 109 16.27 -5.39 -2.52
CA THR A 109 16.73 -4.26 -1.71
C THR A 109 18.15 -3.84 -2.07
N THR A 110 18.50 -2.61 -1.75
CA THR A 110 19.87 -2.09 -1.72
C THR A 110 20.18 -1.57 -0.33
N ASP A 111 21.46 -1.59 0.06
CA ASP A 111 21.89 -1.03 1.33
C ASP A 111 21.91 0.49 1.28
N SER A 112 21.62 1.13 2.39
CA SER A 112 21.78 2.57 2.62
C SER A 112 22.24 2.84 4.05
N ASP A 113 22.65 4.08 4.33
CA ASP A 113 23.08 4.53 5.67
C ASP A 113 21.99 4.36 6.74
N ARG A 114 20.76 4.13 6.32
CA ARG A 114 19.58 3.92 7.19
C ARG A 114 19.03 2.51 7.14
N GLY A 115 19.82 1.55 6.67
CA GLY A 115 19.42 0.17 6.47
C GLY A 115 18.89 -0.11 5.06
N PRO A 116 18.32 -1.31 4.82
CA PRO A 116 17.87 -1.71 3.50
C PRO A 116 16.74 -0.81 2.97
N ARG A 117 16.82 -0.52 1.67
CA ARG A 117 15.77 0.18 0.91
C ARG A 117 15.29 -0.72 -0.21
N SER A 118 13.98 -0.72 -0.44
CA SER A 118 13.36 -1.42 -1.56
C SER A 118 13.76 -0.81 -2.89
N VAL A 119 13.96 -1.67 -3.88
CA VAL A 119 14.23 -1.28 -5.27
C VAL A 119 13.09 -1.70 -6.17
N SER A 120 12.60 -2.92 -6.00
CA SER A 120 11.49 -3.50 -6.76
C SER A 120 10.89 -4.65 -5.96
N ALA A 121 9.74 -5.16 -6.39
CA ALA A 121 9.19 -6.40 -5.90
C ALA A 121 8.71 -7.28 -7.05
N GLU A 122 8.55 -8.59 -6.74
CA GLU A 122 8.00 -9.53 -7.69
C GLU A 122 6.55 -9.16 -8.02
N ILE A 123 6.23 -9.10 -9.32
CA ILE A 123 4.87 -8.95 -9.85
C ILE A 123 4.46 -10.27 -10.49
N GLN A 124 3.34 -10.82 -10.07
CA GLN A 124 2.80 -12.06 -10.63
C GLN A 124 2.17 -11.80 -12.01
N ASN A 125 2.69 -12.44 -13.03
CA ASN A 125 2.10 -12.45 -14.38
C ASN A 125 2.37 -13.79 -15.08
N PRO A 126 1.35 -14.67 -15.27
CA PRO A 126 -0.04 -14.51 -14.83
C PRO A 126 -0.20 -14.60 -13.31
N VAL A 127 -1.25 -13.95 -12.79
CA VAL A 127 -1.60 -14.05 -11.37
C VAL A 127 -2.05 -15.46 -11.00
N GLN A 128 -1.78 -15.85 -9.76
CA GLN A 128 -2.19 -17.13 -9.17
C GLN A 128 -3.16 -16.88 -8.01
N VAL A 129 -4.16 -17.75 -7.86
CA VAL A 129 -5.05 -17.72 -6.69
C VAL A 129 -4.21 -17.76 -5.41
N PRO A 130 -4.44 -16.84 -4.44
CA PRO A 130 -5.61 -15.98 -4.28
C PRO A 130 -5.44 -14.54 -4.84
N VAL A 131 -4.43 -14.26 -5.65
CA VAL A 131 -4.22 -12.95 -6.26
C VAL A 131 -5.19 -12.75 -7.43
N LEU A 132 -5.92 -11.63 -7.42
CA LEU A 132 -6.84 -11.23 -8.48
C LEU A 132 -6.17 -10.36 -9.55
N ALA A 133 -5.30 -9.47 -9.11
CA ALA A 133 -4.53 -8.59 -9.99
C ALA A 133 -3.24 -8.15 -9.29
N ASP A 134 -2.17 -7.97 -10.04
CA ASP A 134 -0.87 -7.54 -9.55
C ASP A 134 -0.23 -6.56 -10.55
N GLY A 135 0.72 -5.76 -10.06
CA GLY A 135 1.36 -4.72 -10.87
C GLY A 135 0.38 -3.64 -11.33
N LEU A 136 -0.70 -3.40 -10.58
CA LEU A 136 -1.64 -2.31 -10.88
C LEU A 136 -0.99 -0.96 -10.57
N PHE A 137 -1.33 0.06 -11.37
CA PHE A 137 -0.95 1.45 -11.12
C PHE A 137 0.55 1.64 -10.89
N VAL A 138 1.39 0.98 -11.69
CA VAL A 138 2.85 1.22 -11.66
C VAL A 138 3.11 2.69 -11.94
N HIS A 139 3.77 3.37 -11.01
CA HIS A 139 4.01 4.81 -11.13
C HIS A 139 5.34 5.22 -10.48
N SER A 140 5.93 6.27 -11.04
CA SER A 140 7.18 6.89 -10.57
C SER A 140 7.04 8.40 -10.34
N ALA A 141 5.80 8.92 -10.37
CA ALA A 141 5.46 10.30 -10.08
C ALA A 141 4.14 10.35 -9.31
N LYS A 142 3.95 11.42 -8.53
CA LYS A 142 2.71 11.64 -7.79
C LYS A 142 1.53 11.73 -8.76
N ALA A 143 0.45 11.03 -8.44
CA ALA A 143 -0.79 11.13 -9.19
C ALA A 143 -1.58 12.39 -8.80
N ASP A 144 -2.20 13.03 -9.81
CA ASP A 144 -3.06 14.20 -9.61
C ASP A 144 -4.50 13.81 -9.22
N ALA A 145 -4.87 12.55 -9.41
CA ALA A 145 -6.18 11.98 -9.11
C ALA A 145 -6.04 10.60 -8.50
N PRO A 146 -7.08 10.07 -7.82
CA PRO A 146 -7.10 8.67 -7.40
C PRO A 146 -6.85 7.72 -8.55
N PHE A 147 -6.12 6.64 -8.28
CA PHE A 147 -6.01 5.52 -9.21
C PHE A 147 -7.29 4.69 -9.17
N GLU A 148 -7.80 4.28 -10.34
CA GLU A 148 -8.99 3.45 -10.42
C GLU A 148 -8.93 2.45 -11.58
N THR A 149 -9.49 1.28 -11.36
CA THR A 149 -9.63 0.20 -12.35
C THR A 149 -10.71 -0.77 -11.93
N ASP A 150 -11.04 -1.72 -12.79
CA ASP A 150 -11.93 -2.83 -12.48
C ASP A 150 -11.15 -4.14 -12.33
N VAL A 151 -11.41 -4.87 -11.25
CA VAL A 151 -10.85 -6.20 -10.99
C VAL A 151 -11.93 -7.26 -11.16
N THR A 152 -11.64 -8.34 -11.90
CA THR A 152 -12.59 -9.42 -12.09
C THR A 152 -12.66 -10.30 -10.85
N LEU A 153 -13.85 -10.46 -10.27
CA LEU A 153 -14.10 -11.38 -9.19
C LEU A 153 -14.27 -12.83 -9.70
N PRO A 154 -13.85 -13.83 -8.92
CA PRO A 154 -14.19 -15.23 -9.22
C PRO A 154 -15.71 -15.46 -9.10
N ASN A 155 -16.24 -16.42 -9.86
CA ASN A 155 -17.63 -16.84 -9.69
C ASN A 155 -17.74 -17.84 -8.53
N ILE A 156 -17.85 -17.34 -7.31
CA ILE A 156 -17.96 -18.11 -6.07
C ILE A 156 -19.10 -17.60 -5.19
N ALA A 157 -19.52 -18.41 -4.23
CA ALA A 157 -20.36 -17.95 -3.13
C ALA A 157 -19.46 -17.59 -1.95
N CYS A 158 -19.61 -16.39 -1.42
CA CYS A 158 -18.88 -15.96 -0.25
C CYS A 158 -19.63 -14.82 0.48
N LYS A 159 -20.00 -15.05 1.73
CA LYS A 159 -20.73 -14.04 2.55
C LYS A 159 -19.84 -12.95 3.09
N ARG A 160 -18.56 -13.27 3.37
CA ARG A 160 -17.63 -12.33 4.00
C ARG A 160 -16.19 -12.59 3.53
N CYS A 161 -15.98 -12.54 2.23
CA CYS A 161 -14.62 -12.57 1.68
C CYS A 161 -13.82 -11.35 2.16
N THR A 162 -12.54 -11.56 2.37
CA THR A 162 -11.58 -10.48 2.64
C THR A 162 -10.85 -10.12 1.34
N LEU A 163 -11.16 -8.96 0.79
CA LEU A 163 -10.40 -8.38 -0.31
C LEU A 163 -9.23 -7.58 0.29
N GLN A 164 -8.01 -7.92 -0.06
CA GLN A 164 -6.82 -7.18 0.32
C GLN A 164 -6.37 -6.29 -0.84
N VAL A 165 -5.99 -5.07 -0.52
CA VAL A 165 -5.26 -4.16 -1.42
C VAL A 165 -3.97 -3.78 -0.71
N ILE A 166 -2.84 -4.03 -1.36
CA ILE A 166 -1.53 -3.59 -0.86
C ILE A 166 -0.91 -2.58 -1.82
N GLN A 167 -0.16 -1.63 -1.25
CA GLN A 167 0.79 -0.79 -1.98
C GLN A 167 2.20 -1.29 -1.67
N PHE A 168 2.92 -1.76 -2.68
CA PHE A 168 4.36 -1.93 -2.58
C PHE A 168 5.04 -0.59 -2.88
N MET A 169 6.03 -0.25 -2.05
CA MET A 169 6.75 1.02 -2.13
C MET A 169 8.19 0.78 -2.57
N GLU A 170 8.58 1.39 -3.68
CA GLU A 170 9.98 1.47 -4.11
C GLU A 170 10.69 2.61 -3.38
N GLN A 171 12.00 2.52 -3.30
CA GLN A 171 12.89 3.52 -2.68
C GLN A 171 12.50 3.83 -1.22
N HIS A 172 11.87 2.89 -0.53
CA HIS A 172 11.40 3.03 0.84
C HIS A 172 12.31 2.30 1.82
N ALA A 173 12.53 2.88 3.00
CA ALA A 173 13.16 2.18 4.12
C ALA A 173 12.18 1.17 4.73
N VAL A 174 12.70 0.23 5.51
CA VAL A 174 11.87 -0.75 6.21
C VAL A 174 10.86 -0.06 7.13
N ASN A 175 9.58 -0.38 6.96
CA ASN A 175 8.54 -0.10 7.94
C ASN A 175 8.55 -1.15 9.05
N ASN A 176 8.16 -0.75 10.23
CA ASN A 176 7.92 -1.68 11.34
C ASN A 176 6.52 -1.39 11.94
N PRO A 177 5.54 -2.30 11.78
CA PRO A 177 5.51 -3.48 10.91
C PRO A 177 5.28 -3.10 9.43
N GLY A 178 5.30 -4.09 8.52
CA GLY A 178 4.87 -3.92 7.13
C GLY A 178 5.98 -3.83 6.11
N MET A 179 7.24 -3.96 6.52
CA MET A 179 8.40 -3.99 5.64
C MET A 179 8.36 -2.86 4.57
N PHE A 180 8.04 -3.19 3.32
CA PHE A 180 7.97 -2.25 2.19
C PHE A 180 6.56 -2.14 1.61
N THR A 181 5.54 -2.52 2.41
CA THR A 181 4.14 -2.55 1.98
C THR A 181 3.22 -1.86 2.97
N TYR A 182 2.13 -1.31 2.45
CA TYR A 182 0.96 -0.90 3.22
C TYR A 182 -0.25 -1.72 2.80
N HIS A 183 -1.20 -1.91 3.72
CA HIS A 183 -2.26 -2.88 3.63
C HIS A 183 -3.60 -2.28 3.99
N HIS A 184 -4.59 -2.47 3.11
CA HIS A 184 -6.00 -2.29 3.43
C HIS A 184 -6.77 -3.54 3.05
N CYS A 185 -7.85 -3.80 3.75
CA CYS A 185 -8.82 -4.82 3.38
C CYS A 185 -10.22 -4.23 3.30
N ALA A 186 -11.08 -4.90 2.55
CA ALA A 186 -12.50 -4.65 2.49
C ALA A 186 -13.26 -5.97 2.67
N VAL A 187 -14.46 -5.92 3.22
CA VAL A 187 -15.37 -7.07 3.24
C VAL A 187 -16.21 -7.06 1.98
N VAL A 188 -16.16 -8.16 1.22
CA VAL A 188 -16.95 -8.35 0.00
C VAL A 188 -17.86 -9.56 0.16
N GLU A 189 -19.16 -9.36 -0.05
CA GLU A 189 -20.15 -10.42 -0.18
C GLU A 189 -20.31 -10.74 -1.67
N ILE A 190 -20.02 -11.98 -2.08
CA ILE A 190 -20.10 -12.41 -3.46
C ILE A 190 -21.25 -13.43 -3.62
N ALA A 191 -22.27 -13.05 -4.36
CA ALA A 191 -23.33 -13.97 -4.79
C ALA A 191 -22.92 -14.60 -6.13
N PRO A 192 -22.96 -15.94 -6.28
CA PRO A 192 -22.56 -16.57 -7.53
C PRO A 192 -23.55 -16.22 -8.65
N ASP A 193 -23.02 -15.99 -9.85
CA ASP A 193 -23.83 -15.89 -11.06
C ASP A 193 -24.24 -17.30 -11.51
N SER A 194 -25.54 -17.62 -11.38
CA SER A 194 -26.07 -18.93 -11.76
C SER A 194 -25.96 -19.26 -13.25
N LYS A 195 -25.65 -18.27 -14.09
CA LYS A 195 -25.46 -18.44 -15.54
C LYS A 195 -24.03 -18.83 -15.91
N LYS A 196 -23.11 -18.82 -14.93
CA LYS A 196 -21.69 -19.13 -15.12
C LYS A 196 -21.29 -20.33 -14.26
N PRO A 197 -20.33 -21.14 -14.69
CA PRO A 197 -19.79 -22.19 -13.84
C PRO A 197 -19.11 -21.57 -12.60
N ILE A 198 -19.16 -22.28 -11.50
CA ILE A 198 -18.39 -21.94 -10.28
C ILE A 198 -16.91 -22.12 -10.56
N ASP A 199 -16.09 -21.17 -10.11
CA ASP A 199 -14.64 -21.21 -10.26
C ASP A 199 -14.01 -22.22 -9.28
N ALA A 200 -13.75 -23.42 -9.77
CA ALA A 200 -13.26 -24.55 -8.97
C ALA A 200 -11.83 -24.37 -8.40
N ALA A 201 -11.07 -23.41 -8.94
CA ALA A 201 -9.73 -23.08 -8.42
C ALA A 201 -9.78 -22.34 -7.07
N TRP A 202 -10.92 -21.80 -6.69
CA TRP A 202 -11.10 -21.05 -5.44
C TRP A 202 -11.61 -21.93 -4.30
N PRO A 203 -11.20 -21.67 -3.05
CA PRO A 203 -11.75 -22.36 -1.90
C PRO A 203 -13.28 -22.21 -1.82
N LYS A 204 -13.95 -23.19 -1.28
CA LYS A 204 -15.37 -23.05 -0.91
C LYS A 204 -15.46 -22.39 0.46
N GLU A 205 -16.49 -21.54 0.64
CA GLU A 205 -16.85 -21.00 1.96
C GLU A 205 -17.21 -22.17 2.92
N ARG A 206 -16.69 -22.10 4.14
CA ARG A 206 -16.88 -23.12 5.19
C ARG A 206 -17.92 -22.66 6.21
#